data_5ca290138981a6395cbe37639ad16849
#
_entry.id   5ca290138981a6395cbe37639ad16849
#
_cell.length_a   1.000
_cell.length_b   1.000
_cell.length_c   1.000
_cell.angle_alpha   90.00
_cell.angle_beta   90.00
_cell.angle_gamma   90.00
#
_symmetry.space_group_name_H-M   'P 1'
#
loop_
_entity.id
_entity.type
_entity.pdbx_description
1 polymer ?
#
loop_
_entity_poly.entity_id
_entity_poly.type
_entity_poly.pdbx_seq_one_letter_code
_entity_poly.pdbx_strand_id
1 'polypeptide(L)'
;MKKLSIYITVLLAAALTACNEDFNEGVASPQSYGQEEAADKITFTATGVAPINLGNVEEESVAVAVFTTPAVKEEATLSYKMKLDNKVTLIVDDKGYVATEDLQNAVAQIYGIRPVERTMNAVLTSYVAVGKTVYAAPAESYELKVTPEAPVIESAYYINGSLTWEQNVAFVNTSGDPYTNSVFTTTVPALVTDNTGAKDAYFLIKSNSGKSLGAVDADNDAPEGNLILSETANPVSYTHLRAHETVL
;
A
#
# COMPACT_ATOMS: atom_id res chain seq x y z
N MET A 1 -54.55 -31.50 -8.47
CA MET A 1 -53.33 -30.78 -7.99
C MET A 1 -52.59 -31.52 -6.86
N LYS A 2 -53.21 -32.27 -5.97
CA LYS A 2 -52.52 -33.02 -4.89
C LYS A 2 -51.62 -34.17 -5.38
N LYS A 3 -51.94 -34.83 -6.51
CA LYS A 3 -51.14 -35.94 -7.05
C LYS A 3 -49.85 -35.49 -7.72
N LEU A 4 -49.82 -34.29 -8.32
CA LEU A 4 -48.63 -33.73 -8.96
C LEU A 4 -47.55 -33.33 -7.91
N SER A 5 -47.99 -32.83 -6.76
CA SER A 5 -47.11 -32.47 -5.65
C SER A 5 -46.37 -33.67 -5.05
N ILE A 6 -47.02 -34.82 -4.98
CA ILE A 6 -46.40 -36.05 -4.47
C ILE A 6 -45.30 -36.57 -5.40
N TYR A 7 -45.54 -36.50 -6.71
CA TYR A 7 -44.50 -36.94 -7.68
C TYR A 7 -43.28 -36.02 -7.70
N ILE A 8 -43.45 -34.71 -7.53
CA ILE A 8 -42.35 -33.76 -7.42
C ILE A 8 -41.54 -33.99 -6.13
N THR A 9 -42.20 -34.29 -5.03
CA THR A 9 -41.51 -34.56 -3.75
C THR A 9 -40.73 -35.89 -3.80
N VAL A 10 -41.27 -36.93 -4.43
CA VAL A 10 -40.58 -38.20 -4.61
C VAL A 10 -39.43 -38.07 -5.57
N LEU A 11 -39.54 -37.29 -6.65
CA LEU A 11 -38.47 -37.06 -7.59
C LEU A 11 -37.30 -36.24 -6.97
N LEU A 12 -37.64 -35.27 -6.11
CA LEU A 12 -36.64 -34.48 -5.39
C LEU A 12 -35.91 -35.31 -4.32
N ALA A 13 -36.63 -36.23 -3.64
CA ALA A 13 -36.03 -37.15 -2.68
C ALA A 13 -35.08 -38.16 -3.36
N ALA A 14 -35.45 -38.66 -4.55
CA ALA A 14 -34.61 -39.57 -5.33
C ALA A 14 -33.35 -38.87 -5.87
N ALA A 15 -33.41 -37.57 -6.17
CA ALA A 15 -32.20 -36.79 -6.61
C ALA A 15 -31.22 -36.53 -5.47
N LEU A 16 -31.71 -36.47 -4.21
CA LEU A 16 -30.85 -36.27 -3.04
C LEU A 16 -30.16 -37.56 -2.57
N THR A 17 -30.71 -38.72 -2.89
CA THR A 17 -30.07 -40.01 -2.55
C THR A 17 -29.06 -40.49 -3.62
N ALA A 18 -29.17 -39.98 -4.86
CA ALA A 18 -28.23 -40.34 -5.93
C ALA A 18 -26.85 -39.68 -5.78
N CYS A 19 -26.69 -38.67 -4.91
CA CYS A 19 -25.39 -38.02 -4.65
C CYS A 19 -24.62 -38.62 -3.47
N ASN A 20 -25.12 -39.65 -2.79
CA ASN A 20 -24.53 -40.10 -1.53
C ASN A 20 -23.83 -41.45 -1.54
N GLU A 21 -23.82 -42.17 -2.66
CA GLU A 21 -23.23 -43.53 -2.67
C GLU A 21 -22.10 -43.77 -3.68
N ASP A 22 -21.84 -42.87 -4.61
CA ASP A 22 -20.79 -43.03 -5.62
C ASP A 22 -19.66 -42.00 -5.58
N PHE A 23 -19.58 -41.18 -4.54
CA PHE A 23 -18.31 -40.52 -4.24
C PHE A 23 -17.43 -41.52 -3.51
N ASN A 24 -16.85 -42.36 -4.29
CA ASN A 24 -15.99 -43.43 -3.86
C ASN A 24 -14.89 -42.88 -2.97
N GLU A 25 -14.88 -43.28 -1.70
CA GLU A 25 -13.77 -43.09 -0.78
C GLU A 25 -12.42 -43.53 -1.42
N GLY A 26 -12.45 -44.34 -2.46
CA GLY A 26 -11.29 -44.79 -3.22
C GLY A 26 -10.72 -43.83 -4.26
N VAL A 27 -11.45 -42.76 -4.66
CA VAL A 27 -10.95 -41.78 -5.67
C VAL A 27 -10.42 -40.50 -5.02
N ALA A 28 -11.01 -40.07 -3.89
CA ALA A 28 -10.55 -38.89 -3.15
C ALA A 28 -9.46 -39.21 -2.13
N SER A 29 -9.53 -40.36 -1.48
CA SER A 29 -8.63 -40.78 -0.41
C SER A 29 -7.14 -40.91 -0.83
N PRO A 30 -6.77 -41.47 -2.02
CA PRO A 30 -5.36 -41.52 -2.41
C PRO A 30 -4.77 -40.15 -2.80
N GLN A 31 -5.59 -39.21 -3.23
CA GLN A 31 -5.10 -37.86 -3.60
C GLN A 31 -4.87 -36.95 -2.40
N SER A 32 -5.74 -37.04 -1.38
CA SER A 32 -5.56 -36.26 -0.15
C SER A 32 -4.42 -36.81 0.70
N TYR A 33 -4.30 -38.10 0.87
CA TYR A 33 -3.20 -38.68 1.67
C TYR A 33 -1.82 -38.43 1.07
N GLY A 34 -1.68 -38.47 -0.25
CA GLY A 34 -0.42 -38.20 -0.92
C GLY A 34 0.02 -36.75 -0.83
N GLN A 35 -0.94 -35.82 -0.78
CA GLN A 35 -0.67 -34.38 -0.63
C GLN A 35 -0.34 -34.01 0.81
N GLU A 36 -1.07 -34.54 1.78
CA GLU A 36 -0.83 -34.34 3.20
C GLU A 36 0.52 -34.92 3.62
N GLU A 37 0.86 -36.12 3.22
CA GLU A 37 2.16 -36.72 3.50
C GLU A 37 3.34 -35.97 2.87
N ALA A 38 3.15 -35.32 1.74
CA ALA A 38 4.19 -34.53 1.11
C ALA A 38 4.36 -33.14 1.75
N ALA A 39 3.27 -32.54 2.20
CA ALA A 39 3.29 -31.26 2.93
C ALA A 39 3.90 -31.41 4.32
N ASP A 40 3.59 -32.49 5.04
CA ASP A 40 4.12 -32.78 6.37
C ASP A 40 5.65 -33.08 6.39
N LYS A 41 6.23 -33.38 5.24
CA LYS A 41 7.67 -33.63 5.10
C LYS A 41 8.50 -32.39 4.82
N ILE A 42 7.86 -31.27 4.46
CA ILE A 42 8.56 -30.01 4.20
C ILE A 42 8.61 -29.21 5.50
N THR A 43 9.69 -29.35 6.24
CA THR A 43 9.97 -28.47 7.38
C THR A 43 10.56 -27.16 6.87
N PHE A 44 9.93 -26.06 7.23
CA PHE A 44 10.37 -24.72 6.90
C PHE A 44 10.37 -23.85 8.16
N THR A 45 11.49 -23.24 8.46
CA THR A 45 11.63 -22.34 9.61
C THR A 45 12.14 -20.99 9.14
N ALA A 46 11.58 -19.93 9.67
CA ALA A 46 12.03 -18.58 9.44
C ALA A 46 12.04 -17.79 10.75
N THR A 47 12.93 -16.82 10.83
CA THR A 47 13.04 -15.91 11.97
C THR A 47 13.06 -14.46 11.46
N GLY A 48 12.63 -13.52 12.30
CA GLY A 48 12.70 -12.11 12.01
C GLY A 48 14.13 -11.57 11.97
N VAL A 49 14.25 -10.35 11.46
CA VAL A 49 15.48 -9.55 11.44
C VAL A 49 15.44 -8.46 12.51
N ALA A 50 16.53 -7.70 12.64
CA ALA A 50 16.55 -6.50 13.47
C ALA A 50 15.50 -5.48 12.98
N PRO A 51 15.05 -4.55 13.85
CA PRO A 51 14.11 -3.50 13.44
C PRO A 51 14.60 -2.72 12.23
N ILE A 52 13.71 -2.52 11.26
CA ILE A 52 13.99 -1.86 9.98
C ILE A 52 13.48 -0.42 10.07
N ASN A 53 14.34 0.55 9.73
CA ASN A 53 13.92 1.93 9.51
C ASN A 53 14.06 2.26 8.02
N LEU A 54 12.94 2.30 7.31
CA LEU A 54 12.92 2.50 5.85
C LEU A 54 13.45 3.88 5.42
N GLY A 55 13.37 4.89 6.30
CA GLY A 55 13.99 6.19 6.04
C GLY A 55 15.52 6.18 5.99
N ASN A 56 16.15 5.08 6.41
CA ASN A 56 17.61 4.91 6.39
C ASN A 56 18.05 3.84 5.36
N VAL A 57 17.12 3.26 4.61
CA VAL A 57 17.40 2.23 3.61
C VAL A 57 17.54 2.91 2.24
N GLU A 58 18.73 2.87 1.68
CA GLU A 58 19.02 3.39 0.34
C GLU A 58 18.92 2.30 -0.74
N GLU A 59 18.89 1.04 -0.33
CA GLU A 59 18.85 -0.12 -1.22
C GLU A 59 17.43 -0.36 -1.75
N GLU A 60 17.33 -0.90 -2.96
CA GLU A 60 16.07 -1.27 -3.60
C GLU A 60 15.34 -2.43 -2.91
N SER A 61 16.08 -3.19 -2.09
CA SER A 61 15.52 -4.32 -1.34
C SER A 61 16.06 -4.40 0.09
N VAL A 62 15.25 -4.90 1.02
CA VAL A 62 15.57 -4.99 2.43
C VAL A 62 15.28 -6.39 2.97
N ALA A 63 16.16 -6.89 3.86
CA ALA A 63 15.98 -8.17 4.51
C ALA A 63 14.81 -8.10 5.50
N VAL A 64 13.89 -9.08 5.43
CA VAL A 64 12.72 -9.18 6.30
C VAL A 64 12.65 -10.52 7.04
N ALA A 65 13.45 -11.50 6.63
CA ALA A 65 13.51 -12.81 7.23
C ALA A 65 14.88 -13.44 7.08
N VAL A 66 15.21 -14.30 8.03
CA VAL A 66 16.32 -15.26 7.92
C VAL A 66 15.71 -16.66 7.94
N PHE A 67 16.01 -17.48 6.94
CA PHE A 67 15.49 -18.82 6.85
C PHE A 67 16.49 -19.77 6.17
N THR A 68 16.24 -21.07 6.33
CA THR A 68 16.97 -22.12 5.62
C THR A 68 16.08 -22.64 4.49
N THR A 69 16.60 -22.63 3.28
CA THR A 69 15.92 -23.19 2.11
C THR A 69 15.51 -24.65 2.38
N PRO A 70 14.24 -25.03 2.18
CA PRO A 70 13.81 -26.40 2.36
C PRO A 70 14.57 -27.34 1.42
N ALA A 71 14.92 -28.51 1.93
CA ALA A 71 15.48 -29.57 1.10
C ALA A 71 14.37 -30.13 0.20
N VAL A 72 14.50 -29.93 -1.10
CA VAL A 72 13.54 -30.37 -2.12
C VAL A 72 14.23 -31.16 -3.22
N LYS A 73 13.46 -31.89 -4.03
CA LYS A 73 13.99 -32.62 -5.20
C LYS A 73 14.48 -31.61 -6.26
N GLU A 74 15.46 -32.01 -7.06
CA GLU A 74 16.08 -31.17 -8.11
C GLU A 74 15.08 -30.56 -9.11
N GLU A 75 13.94 -31.22 -9.35
CA GLU A 75 12.89 -30.74 -10.27
C GLU A 75 11.90 -29.75 -9.64
N ALA A 76 12.04 -29.43 -8.34
CA ALA A 76 11.12 -28.55 -7.65
C ALA A 76 11.51 -27.09 -7.82
N THR A 77 10.50 -26.22 -8.03
CA THR A 77 10.68 -24.77 -8.02
C THR A 77 10.21 -24.22 -6.68
N LEU A 78 11.04 -23.39 -6.05
CA LEU A 78 10.76 -22.73 -4.79
C LEU A 78 10.35 -21.28 -5.03
N SER A 79 9.38 -20.83 -4.25
CA SER A 79 9.03 -19.40 -4.13
C SER A 79 8.57 -19.10 -2.71
N TYR A 80 8.70 -17.85 -2.30
CA TYR A 80 8.42 -17.45 -0.92
C TYR A 80 7.47 -16.27 -0.91
N LYS A 81 6.51 -16.30 0.02
CA LYS A 81 5.60 -15.19 0.26
C LYS A 81 5.48 -14.95 1.75
N MET A 82 5.53 -13.69 2.15
CA MET A 82 5.33 -13.26 3.52
C MET A 82 3.98 -12.60 3.66
N LYS A 83 3.22 -13.02 4.66
CA LYS A 83 1.94 -12.41 5.01
C LYS A 83 2.11 -11.57 6.26
N LEU A 84 1.75 -10.29 6.18
CA LEU A 84 1.82 -9.33 7.29
C LEU A 84 0.43 -9.11 7.88
N ASP A 85 0.27 -9.33 9.19
CA ASP A 85 -0.98 -9.19 9.97
C ASP A 85 -2.21 -9.82 9.31
N ASN A 86 -2.02 -10.87 8.52
CA ASN A 86 -3.07 -11.48 7.69
C ASN A 86 -3.74 -10.53 6.68
N LYS A 87 -3.16 -9.37 6.40
CA LYS A 87 -3.76 -8.33 5.54
C LYS A 87 -3.05 -8.19 4.20
N VAL A 88 -1.74 -8.13 4.19
CA VAL A 88 -0.93 -7.90 2.99
C VAL A 88 0.01 -9.07 2.76
N THR A 89 0.24 -9.43 1.50
CA THR A 89 1.17 -10.48 1.11
C THR A 89 2.27 -9.89 0.24
N LEU A 90 3.52 -10.10 0.62
CA LEU A 90 4.72 -9.68 -0.11
C LEU A 90 5.42 -10.88 -0.74
N ILE A 91 6.06 -10.66 -1.87
CA ILE A 91 6.96 -11.65 -2.49
C ILE A 91 8.32 -11.48 -1.82
N VAL A 92 8.89 -12.59 -1.37
CA VAL A 92 10.20 -12.64 -0.73
C VAL A 92 11.15 -13.42 -1.64
N ASP A 93 12.37 -12.95 -1.79
CA ASP A 93 13.37 -13.67 -2.57
C ASP A 93 13.95 -14.89 -1.81
N ASP A 94 14.86 -15.61 -2.43
CA ASP A 94 15.53 -16.79 -1.86
C ASP A 94 16.51 -16.48 -0.73
N LYS A 95 16.80 -15.19 -0.49
CA LYS A 95 17.68 -14.69 0.57
C LYS A 95 16.93 -14.02 1.72
N GLY A 96 15.60 -13.89 1.61
CA GLY A 96 14.77 -13.26 2.63
C GLY A 96 14.57 -11.75 2.45
N TYR A 97 14.75 -11.23 1.23
CA TYR A 97 14.58 -9.83 0.91
C TYR A 97 13.25 -9.56 0.21
N VAL A 98 12.73 -8.38 0.40
CA VAL A 98 11.58 -7.80 -0.33
C VAL A 98 11.98 -6.47 -0.92
N ALA A 99 11.28 -6.02 -1.96
CA ALA A 99 11.45 -4.67 -2.47
C ALA A 99 11.12 -3.65 -1.36
N THR A 100 11.99 -2.66 -1.18
CA THR A 100 11.85 -1.62 -0.13
C THR A 100 10.55 -0.87 -0.30
N GLU A 101 10.18 -0.53 -1.53
CA GLU A 101 8.92 0.14 -1.86
C GLU A 101 7.70 -0.74 -1.52
N ASP A 102 7.73 -2.04 -1.79
CA ASP A 102 6.64 -2.96 -1.47
C ASP A 102 6.41 -3.05 0.04
N LEU A 103 7.50 -3.08 0.84
CA LEU A 103 7.40 -3.06 2.30
C LEU A 103 6.84 -1.74 2.81
N GLN A 104 7.30 -0.61 2.27
CA GLN A 104 6.77 0.72 2.59
C GLN A 104 5.27 0.80 2.31
N ASN A 105 4.84 0.37 1.13
CA ASN A 105 3.43 0.35 0.73
C ASN A 105 2.58 -0.57 1.61
N ALA A 106 3.10 -1.75 1.97
CA ALA A 106 2.43 -2.69 2.86
C ALA A 106 2.20 -2.09 4.26
N VAL A 107 3.23 -1.46 4.84
CA VAL A 107 3.12 -0.79 6.15
C VAL A 107 2.14 0.37 6.07
N ALA A 108 2.21 1.19 5.03
CA ALA A 108 1.30 2.30 4.80
C ALA A 108 -0.16 1.83 4.67
N GLN A 109 -0.40 0.73 3.97
CA GLN A 109 -1.75 0.14 3.82
C GLN A 109 -2.32 -0.37 5.15
N ILE A 110 -1.49 -0.94 6.03
CA ILE A 110 -1.95 -1.54 7.28
C ILE A 110 -2.13 -0.48 8.38
N TYR A 111 -1.20 0.48 8.48
CA TYR A 111 -1.05 1.39 9.62
C TYR A 111 -1.03 2.88 9.26
N GLY A 112 -1.06 3.21 7.97
CA GLY A 112 -0.90 4.59 7.49
C GLY A 112 0.57 4.99 7.37
N ILE A 113 0.77 6.24 6.96
CA ILE A 113 2.07 6.79 6.54
C ILE A 113 2.89 7.46 7.65
N ARG A 114 2.41 7.42 8.90
CA ARG A 114 3.12 8.05 10.02
C ARG A 114 4.45 7.34 10.31
N PRO A 115 5.59 8.03 10.38
CA PRO A 115 6.91 7.43 10.57
C PRO A 115 7.14 7.03 12.05
N VAL A 116 6.41 6.01 12.49
CA VAL A 116 6.50 5.43 13.83
C VAL A 116 6.72 3.94 13.68
N GLU A 117 7.57 3.37 14.51
CA GLU A 117 7.81 1.93 14.51
C GLU A 117 6.49 1.15 14.68
N ARG A 118 6.28 0.18 13.82
CA ARG A 118 5.16 -0.75 13.83
C ARG A 118 5.66 -2.16 14.04
N THR A 119 5.04 -2.88 14.95
CA THR A 119 5.26 -4.30 15.15
C THR A 119 4.16 -5.07 14.45
N MET A 120 4.54 -5.92 13.51
CA MET A 120 3.63 -6.72 12.69
C MET A 120 3.87 -8.20 12.93
N ASN A 121 2.81 -8.99 12.88
CA ASN A 121 2.94 -10.45 12.86
C ASN A 121 3.22 -10.89 11.41
N ALA A 122 4.39 -11.49 11.18
CA ALA A 122 4.83 -11.97 9.89
C ALA A 122 4.80 -13.50 9.84
N VAL A 123 4.25 -14.04 8.75
CA VAL A 123 4.28 -15.48 8.46
C VAL A 123 4.90 -15.66 7.08
N LEU A 124 6.09 -16.22 7.03
CA LEU A 124 6.75 -16.58 5.78
C LEU A 124 6.32 -18.00 5.38
N THR A 125 5.90 -18.17 4.13
CA THR A 125 5.48 -19.45 3.57
C THR A 125 6.37 -19.79 2.39
N SER A 126 6.96 -20.99 2.42
CA SER A 126 7.63 -21.57 1.26
C SER A 126 6.62 -22.31 0.41
N TYR A 127 6.63 -22.05 -0.88
CA TYR A 127 5.84 -22.76 -1.89
C TYR A 127 6.77 -23.62 -2.74
N VAL A 128 6.51 -24.92 -2.75
CA VAL A 128 7.28 -25.91 -3.48
C VAL A 128 6.42 -26.44 -4.63
N ALA A 129 6.79 -26.09 -5.85
CA ALA A 129 6.09 -26.57 -7.04
C ALA A 129 6.83 -27.80 -7.63
N VAL A 130 6.12 -28.91 -7.78
CA VAL A 130 6.61 -30.15 -8.41
C VAL A 130 5.63 -30.54 -9.52
N GLY A 131 6.02 -30.38 -10.76
CA GLY A 131 5.16 -30.62 -11.90
C GLY A 131 3.95 -29.66 -11.89
N LYS A 132 2.74 -30.19 -11.68
CA LYS A 132 1.50 -29.41 -11.61
C LYS A 132 0.98 -29.19 -10.19
N THR A 133 1.69 -29.68 -9.18
CA THR A 133 1.27 -29.60 -7.78
C THR A 133 2.12 -28.60 -7.03
N VAL A 134 1.46 -27.78 -6.18
CA VAL A 134 2.13 -26.80 -5.31
C VAL A 134 1.83 -27.15 -3.85
N TYR A 135 2.88 -27.30 -3.07
CA TYR A 135 2.83 -27.51 -1.63
C TYR A 135 3.19 -26.23 -0.92
N ALA A 136 2.45 -25.87 0.13
CA ALA A 136 2.72 -24.72 0.94
C ALA A 136 3.19 -25.15 2.34
N ALA A 137 4.34 -24.67 2.76
CA ALA A 137 4.90 -24.89 4.08
C ALA A 137 5.08 -23.54 4.80
N PRO A 138 4.14 -23.13 5.66
CA PRO A 138 4.29 -21.93 6.46
C PRO A 138 5.29 -22.16 7.58
N ALA A 139 6.15 -21.17 7.86
CA ALA A 139 6.95 -21.11 9.07
C ALA A 139 6.08 -20.65 10.25
N GLU A 140 6.61 -20.81 11.46
CA GLU A 140 6.03 -20.17 12.64
C GLU A 140 6.04 -18.65 12.48
N SER A 141 5.03 -17.99 13.04
CA SER A 141 4.94 -16.53 13.00
C SER A 141 6.02 -15.88 13.83
N TYR A 142 6.51 -14.73 13.39
CA TYR A 142 7.45 -13.90 14.11
C TYR A 142 7.07 -12.42 14.05
N GLU A 143 7.65 -11.64 14.95
CA GLU A 143 7.47 -10.19 14.95
C GLU A 143 8.43 -9.53 13.96
N LEU A 144 7.89 -8.70 13.07
CA LEU A 144 8.66 -7.82 12.19
C LEU A 144 8.41 -6.38 12.62
N LYS A 145 9.48 -5.65 12.94
CA LYS A 145 9.41 -4.24 13.36
C LYS A 145 9.90 -3.35 12.25
N VAL A 146 9.02 -2.44 11.79
CA VAL A 146 9.31 -1.53 10.68
C VAL A 146 8.87 -0.12 11.03
N THR A 147 9.77 0.84 10.83
CA THR A 147 9.45 2.26 10.80
C THR A 147 9.36 2.68 9.35
N PRO A 148 8.19 3.12 8.84
CA PRO A 148 8.06 3.59 7.47
C PRO A 148 8.86 4.87 7.24
N GLU A 149 9.27 5.09 6.00
CA GLU A 149 9.86 6.36 5.59
C GLU A 149 8.84 7.49 5.81
N ALA A 150 9.34 8.62 6.31
CA ALA A 150 8.50 9.79 6.51
C ALA A 150 8.10 10.38 5.15
N PRO A 151 6.80 10.54 4.86
CA PRO A 151 6.38 11.28 3.70
C PRO A 151 6.80 12.75 3.83
N VAL A 152 7.01 13.41 2.71
CA VAL A 152 7.34 14.84 2.69
C VAL A 152 6.08 15.65 2.98
N ILE A 153 5.64 15.64 4.25
CA ILE A 153 4.54 16.46 4.76
C ILE A 153 5.11 17.47 5.73
N GLU A 154 4.95 18.73 5.37
CA GLU A 154 5.38 19.84 6.22
C GLU A 154 4.35 20.11 7.32
N SER A 155 4.78 20.65 8.44
CA SER A 155 3.90 20.96 9.58
C SER A 155 2.97 22.15 9.29
N ALA A 156 3.34 23.03 8.37
CA ALA A 156 2.54 24.16 7.95
C ALA A 156 2.91 24.63 6.54
N TYR A 157 1.93 25.14 5.84
CA TYR A 157 2.06 25.77 4.53
C TYR A 157 1.45 27.18 4.55
N TYR A 158 1.97 28.05 3.69
CA TYR A 158 1.54 29.44 3.54
C TYR A 158 1.46 29.77 2.06
N ILE A 159 0.40 30.46 1.64
CA ILE A 159 0.36 31.08 0.33
C ILE A 159 0.88 32.53 0.43
N ASN A 160 1.73 32.92 -0.52
CA ASN A 160 2.34 34.26 -0.58
C ASN A 160 2.45 34.69 -2.04
N GLY A 161 2.37 35.96 -2.31
CA GLY A 161 2.48 36.56 -3.64
C GLY A 161 1.55 37.76 -3.80
N SER A 162 1.41 38.25 -5.01
CA SER A 162 0.53 39.40 -5.29
C SER A 162 -0.92 39.09 -4.93
N LEU A 163 -1.31 37.79 -4.99
CA LEU A 163 -2.62 37.27 -4.57
C LEU A 163 -2.92 37.58 -3.10
N THR A 164 -1.92 37.64 -2.24
CA THR A 164 -2.03 37.87 -0.79
C THR A 164 -1.40 39.20 -0.36
N TRP A 165 -1.14 40.12 -1.29
CA TRP A 165 -0.45 41.41 -0.99
C TRP A 165 0.93 41.15 -0.37
N GLU A 166 1.65 40.15 -0.86
CA GLU A 166 2.96 39.72 -0.36
C GLU A 166 2.96 39.29 1.12
N GLN A 167 1.79 38.98 1.67
CA GLN A 167 1.65 38.47 3.03
C GLN A 167 1.53 36.95 3.00
N ASN A 168 2.05 36.29 4.03
CA ASN A 168 1.87 34.88 4.23
C ASN A 168 0.48 34.60 4.82
N VAL A 169 -0.38 33.93 4.05
CA VAL A 169 -1.68 33.42 4.53
C VAL A 169 -1.55 31.92 4.79
N ALA A 170 -1.83 31.52 6.02
CA ALA A 170 -1.66 30.14 6.43
C ALA A 170 -2.73 29.21 5.82
N PHE A 171 -2.31 28.01 5.43
CA PHE A 171 -3.21 26.90 5.21
C PHE A 171 -3.56 26.23 6.52
N VAL A 172 -4.77 25.71 6.62
CA VAL A 172 -5.27 25.00 7.79
C VAL A 172 -5.49 23.53 7.42
N ASN A 173 -4.88 22.64 8.18
CA ASN A 173 -5.25 21.22 8.14
C ASN A 173 -6.45 21.01 9.07
N THR A 174 -7.61 20.64 8.50
CA THR A 174 -8.87 20.54 9.25
C THR A 174 -8.89 19.36 10.22
N SER A 175 -8.05 18.35 10.01
CA SER A 175 -7.95 17.20 10.91
C SER A 175 -7.01 17.43 12.09
N GLY A 176 -6.15 18.45 12.01
CA GLY A 176 -5.07 18.69 12.96
C GLY A 176 -3.93 17.66 12.89
N ASP A 177 -4.04 16.65 12.04
CA ASP A 177 -3.04 15.61 11.84
C ASP A 177 -2.83 15.34 10.35
N PRO A 178 -1.76 15.86 9.75
CA PRO A 178 -1.47 15.72 8.33
C PRO A 178 -1.20 14.29 7.88
N TYR A 179 -0.81 13.40 8.78
CA TYR A 179 -0.62 11.98 8.44
C TYR A 179 -1.93 11.19 8.34
N THR A 180 -2.99 11.68 8.96
CA THR A 180 -4.33 11.09 8.85
C THR A 180 -5.11 11.68 7.68
N ASN A 181 -4.94 12.99 7.47
CA ASN A 181 -5.52 13.71 6.36
C ASN A 181 -4.54 14.79 5.90
N SER A 182 -3.95 14.59 4.73
CA SER A 182 -2.96 15.52 4.14
C SER A 182 -3.58 16.73 3.43
N VAL A 183 -4.88 16.96 3.57
CA VAL A 183 -5.57 18.11 2.96
C VAL A 183 -5.38 19.35 3.79
N PHE A 184 -4.79 20.36 3.18
CA PHE A 184 -4.63 21.70 3.73
C PHE A 184 -5.46 22.67 2.90
N THR A 185 -6.23 23.52 3.56
CA THR A 185 -7.10 24.51 2.91
C THR A 185 -6.80 25.90 3.39
N THR A 186 -6.97 26.88 2.51
CA THR A 186 -6.93 28.30 2.88
C THR A 186 -7.97 29.06 2.09
N THR A 187 -8.41 30.20 2.63
CA THR A 187 -9.27 31.15 1.94
C THR A 187 -8.50 32.44 1.76
N VAL A 188 -8.22 32.78 0.52
CA VAL A 188 -7.61 34.07 0.19
C VAL A 188 -8.74 35.03 -0.10
N PRO A 189 -8.74 36.24 0.50
CA PRO A 189 -9.72 37.27 0.18
C PRO A 189 -9.74 37.48 -1.34
N ALA A 190 -10.94 37.61 -1.91
CA ALA A 190 -11.08 37.84 -3.33
C ALA A 190 -10.16 38.99 -3.76
N LEU A 191 -9.31 38.73 -4.74
CA LEU A 191 -8.49 39.75 -5.32
C LEU A 191 -9.39 40.85 -5.93
N VAL A 192 -9.38 41.91 -5.26
CA VAL A 192 -9.67 43.17 -5.92
C VAL A 192 -8.36 43.57 -6.58
N THR A 193 -8.26 43.45 -7.87
CA THR A 193 -7.16 43.92 -8.73
C THR A 193 -5.94 44.44 -7.97
N ASP A 194 -4.74 43.95 -8.30
CA ASP A 194 -3.53 44.47 -7.68
C ASP A 194 -3.59 46.02 -7.69
N ASN A 195 -2.83 46.69 -6.82
CA ASN A 195 -2.75 48.14 -6.72
C ASN A 195 -2.28 48.82 -8.01
N THR A 196 -1.82 48.07 -9.00
CA THR A 196 -1.30 48.54 -10.27
C THR A 196 -2.32 48.37 -11.40
N GLY A 197 -3.46 47.70 -11.15
CA GLY A 197 -4.44 47.33 -12.17
C GLY A 197 -3.95 46.22 -13.08
N ALA A 198 -2.85 45.54 -12.76
CA ALA A 198 -2.36 44.41 -13.49
C ALA A 198 -3.31 43.22 -13.32
N LYS A 199 -3.53 42.51 -14.41
CA LYS A 199 -4.46 41.39 -14.45
C LYS A 199 -3.80 40.07 -14.02
N ASP A 200 -2.49 40.08 -13.83
CA ASP A 200 -1.68 38.90 -13.58
C ASP A 200 -1.41 38.76 -12.08
N ALA A 201 -2.13 37.85 -11.47
CA ALA A 201 -1.87 37.51 -10.07
C ALA A 201 -0.94 36.28 -10.04
N TYR A 202 0.04 36.30 -9.16
CA TYR A 202 0.92 35.16 -8.92
C TYR A 202 0.87 34.80 -7.44
N PHE A 203 1.17 33.53 -7.19
CA PHE A 203 1.37 33.04 -5.84
C PHE A 203 2.44 31.95 -5.78
N LEU A 204 2.95 31.74 -4.60
CA LEU A 204 3.86 30.67 -4.25
C LEU A 204 3.38 30.05 -2.93
N ILE A 205 3.38 28.75 -2.84
CA ILE A 205 3.10 28.07 -1.58
C ILE A 205 4.43 27.79 -0.89
N LYS A 206 4.60 28.28 0.32
CA LYS A 206 5.81 28.09 1.14
C LYS A 206 5.54 27.11 2.26
N SER A 207 6.46 26.21 2.50
CA SER A 207 6.45 25.32 3.66
C SER A 207 7.10 25.96 4.88
N ASN A 208 6.84 25.38 6.05
CA ASN A 208 7.47 25.82 7.30
C ASN A 208 9.00 25.59 7.31
N SER A 209 9.52 24.66 6.53
CA SER A 209 10.96 24.41 6.38
C SER A 209 11.65 25.38 5.41
N GLY A 210 10.90 26.30 4.80
CA GLY A 210 11.42 27.28 3.84
C GLY A 210 11.43 26.81 2.39
N LYS A 211 10.97 25.59 2.11
CA LYS A 211 10.79 25.12 0.74
C LYS A 211 9.53 25.73 0.13
N SER A 212 9.51 25.84 -1.18
CA SER A 212 8.38 26.36 -1.93
C SER A 212 7.76 25.28 -2.81
N LEU A 213 6.42 25.24 -2.83
CA LEU A 213 5.67 24.54 -3.86
C LEU A 213 5.36 25.54 -4.98
N GLY A 214 5.76 25.21 -6.16
CA GLY A 214 5.50 26.01 -7.33
C GLY A 214 5.56 25.19 -8.59
N ALA A 215 5.41 25.82 -9.74
CA ALA A 215 5.47 25.15 -11.02
C ALA A 215 6.84 24.52 -11.27
N VAL A 216 6.84 23.35 -11.91
CA VAL A 216 8.07 22.67 -12.36
C VAL A 216 8.77 23.50 -13.41
N ASP A 217 7.99 24.19 -14.25
CA ASP A 217 8.46 25.01 -15.36
C ASP A 217 7.97 26.44 -15.18
N ALA A 218 8.86 27.44 -15.34
CA ALA A 218 8.54 28.84 -15.18
C ALA A 218 7.44 29.35 -16.11
N ASP A 219 7.31 28.71 -17.29
CA ASP A 219 6.34 29.08 -18.33
C ASP A 219 5.04 28.27 -18.22
N ASN A 220 4.87 27.46 -17.20
CA ASN A 220 3.70 26.62 -17.03
C ASN A 220 2.58 27.33 -16.26
N ASP A 221 1.73 28.01 -16.99
CA ASP A 221 0.51 28.65 -16.48
C ASP A 221 -0.68 27.69 -16.33
N ALA A 222 -0.48 26.39 -16.56
CA ALA A 222 -1.58 25.43 -16.51
C ALA A 222 -2.03 25.19 -15.05
N PRO A 223 -3.31 25.42 -14.73
CA PRO A 223 -3.86 25.20 -13.39
C PRO A 223 -3.82 23.71 -12.96
N GLU A 224 -3.63 22.82 -13.92
CA GLU A 224 -3.52 21.37 -13.75
C GLU A 224 -2.05 20.90 -13.76
N GLY A 225 -1.08 21.83 -13.76
CA GLY A 225 0.34 21.51 -13.75
C GLY A 225 0.78 20.86 -12.44
N ASN A 226 1.76 19.97 -12.52
CA ASN A 226 2.40 19.40 -11.34
C ASN A 226 3.15 20.48 -10.56
N LEU A 227 2.97 20.50 -9.25
CA LEU A 227 3.76 21.32 -8.36
C LEU A 227 4.91 20.51 -7.79
N ILE A 228 6.06 21.15 -7.62
CA ILE A 228 7.21 20.57 -6.92
C ILE A 228 7.45 21.32 -5.61
N LEU A 229 7.90 20.59 -4.60
CA LEU A 229 8.39 21.17 -3.36
C LEU A 229 9.92 21.30 -3.47
N SER A 230 10.43 22.51 -3.64
CA SER A 230 11.86 22.75 -3.76
C SER A 230 12.26 24.11 -3.18
N GLU A 231 13.56 24.35 -3.01
CA GLU A 231 14.09 25.63 -2.58
C GLU A 231 13.98 26.70 -3.68
N THR A 232 13.83 26.27 -4.94
CA THR A 232 13.86 27.11 -6.14
C THR A 232 12.61 26.98 -7.01
N ALA A 233 11.47 26.58 -6.44
CA ALA A 233 10.24 26.49 -7.19
C ALA A 233 9.79 27.84 -7.74
N ASN A 234 9.31 27.84 -8.98
CA ASN A 234 8.84 29.05 -9.63
C ASN A 234 7.44 29.44 -9.12
N PRO A 235 7.13 30.72 -9.04
CA PRO A 235 5.76 31.15 -8.75
C PRO A 235 4.77 30.65 -9.79
N VAL A 236 3.56 30.35 -9.36
CA VAL A 236 2.45 30.03 -10.25
C VAL A 236 1.77 31.35 -10.65
N SER A 237 1.73 31.63 -11.95
CA SER A 237 1.05 32.80 -12.51
C SER A 237 -0.32 32.41 -13.06
N TYR A 238 -1.35 33.22 -12.74
CA TYR A 238 -2.68 33.04 -13.30
C TYR A 238 -3.21 34.36 -13.87
N THR A 239 -3.67 34.31 -15.10
CA THR A 239 -4.40 35.42 -15.73
C THR A 239 -5.88 35.43 -15.34
N HIS A 240 -6.43 34.31 -14.90
CA HIS A 240 -7.84 34.16 -14.47
C HIS A 240 -7.97 33.13 -13.35
N LEU A 241 -7.99 33.57 -12.10
CA LEU A 241 -8.43 32.73 -10.99
C LEU A 241 -9.95 32.65 -10.94
N ARG A 242 -10.52 31.48 -11.21
CA ARG A 242 -11.93 31.23 -10.89
C ARG A 242 -12.08 30.93 -9.42
N ALA A 243 -13.06 31.56 -8.78
CA ALA A 243 -13.28 31.55 -7.32
C ALA A 243 -13.61 30.17 -6.70
N HIS A 244 -13.49 29.07 -7.43
CA HIS A 244 -13.89 27.72 -7.01
C HIS A 244 -12.81 26.65 -7.12
N GLU A 245 -11.55 27.00 -7.41
CA GLU A 245 -10.57 25.99 -7.83
C GLU A 245 -9.32 25.85 -6.95
N THR A 246 -9.38 26.17 -5.67
CA THR A 246 -8.27 25.85 -4.76
C THR A 246 -8.70 24.82 -3.71
N VAL A 247 -8.86 23.58 -4.14
CA VAL A 247 -8.77 22.42 -3.27
C VAL A 247 -7.45 21.73 -3.60
N LEU A 248 -6.48 21.86 -2.72
CA LEU A 248 -5.25 21.07 -2.68
C LEU A 248 -5.45 19.83 -1.82
#